data_43393a27dffe4c4361107bc64fa3c585
#
_entry.id   43393a27dffe4c4361107bc64fa3c585
#
_cell.length_a   1.000
_cell.length_b   1.000
_cell.length_c   1.000
_cell.angle_alpha   90.00
_cell.angle_beta   90.00
_cell.angle_gamma   90.00
#
_symmetry.space_group_name_H-M   'P 1'
#
loop_
_entity.id
_entity.type
_entity.pdbx_description
1 polymer ?
#
loop_
_entity_poly.entity_id
_entity_poly.type
_entity_poly.pdbx_seq_one_letter_code
_entity_poly.pdbx_strand_id
1 'polypeptide(L)'
;LQVLKEPGRSSASKSYMWLYRTSGCAEQAIVLYEYQSTRKAEHAENFLKGFSGWLHTDGYQGYHKLPENIRVVGCWAHARRKFDEALQTLPKEKQKDSPAAIGECYCSRLFKLEEAFAELTPEERYEKRLEQEKPVLDALLSWANEMQVKTAPKSAMGRAIHYLLEQWPYLTRY
;
A
#
# COMPACT_ATOMS: atom_id res chain seq x y z
N LEU A 1 -0.29 -6.05 -12.72
CA LEU A 1 0.14 -7.45 -12.77
C LEU A 1 1.04 -7.68 -13.98
N GLN A 2 2.15 -8.42 -13.80
CA GLN A 2 3.01 -8.78 -14.95
C GLN A 2 2.35 -9.91 -15.74
N VAL A 3 2.31 -9.76 -17.07
CA VAL A 3 1.88 -10.84 -18.00
C VAL A 3 3.07 -11.76 -18.24
N LEU A 4 2.86 -13.06 -18.09
CA LEU A 4 3.89 -14.08 -18.25
C LEU A 4 3.61 -14.91 -19.52
N LYS A 5 4.68 -15.36 -20.19
CA LYS A 5 4.62 -16.26 -21.37
C LYS A 5 3.72 -15.73 -22.50
N GLU A 6 3.86 -14.45 -22.82
CA GLU A 6 3.09 -13.82 -23.89
C GLU A 6 3.50 -14.36 -25.27
N PRO A 7 2.58 -14.89 -26.08
CA PRO A 7 2.88 -15.40 -27.41
C PRO A 7 3.49 -14.31 -28.31
N GLY A 8 4.51 -14.66 -29.09
CA GLY A 8 5.17 -13.74 -30.02
C GLY A 8 6.13 -12.73 -29.40
N ARG A 9 6.36 -12.80 -28.08
CA ARG A 9 7.33 -11.92 -27.39
C ARG A 9 8.49 -12.70 -26.78
N SER A 10 9.66 -12.06 -26.71
CA SER A 10 10.81 -12.62 -26.00
C SER A 10 10.48 -12.89 -24.54
N SER A 11 10.99 -13.99 -23.97
CA SER A 11 10.86 -14.32 -22.54
C SER A 11 11.46 -13.27 -21.60
N ALA A 12 12.37 -12.43 -22.11
CA ALA A 12 12.95 -11.31 -21.38
C ALA A 12 12.05 -10.05 -21.37
N SER A 13 11.06 -9.97 -22.27
CA SER A 13 10.13 -8.83 -22.31
C SER A 13 9.13 -8.91 -21.18
N LYS A 14 8.80 -7.71 -20.62
CA LYS A 14 7.80 -7.59 -19.55
C LYS A 14 6.66 -6.73 -20.05
N SER A 15 5.46 -7.30 -20.05
CA SER A 15 4.21 -6.61 -20.26
C SER A 15 3.33 -6.70 -19.02
N TYR A 16 2.34 -5.85 -18.92
CA TYR A 16 1.57 -5.66 -17.71
C TYR A 16 0.08 -5.57 -18.00
N MET A 17 -0.70 -6.19 -17.12
CA MET A 17 -2.13 -5.95 -17.01
C MET A 17 -2.35 -4.94 -15.89
N TRP A 18 -2.83 -3.76 -16.23
CA TRP A 18 -3.30 -2.76 -15.29
C TRP A 18 -4.72 -3.10 -14.89
N LEU A 19 -5.04 -2.87 -13.64
CA LEU A 19 -6.36 -3.13 -13.08
C LEU A 19 -6.84 -1.86 -12.38
N TYR A 20 -8.00 -1.39 -12.79
CA TYR A 20 -8.71 -0.26 -12.18
C TYR A 20 -10.06 -0.76 -11.67
N ARG A 21 -10.43 -0.32 -10.48
CA ARG A 21 -11.74 -0.68 -9.90
C ARG A 21 -12.33 0.51 -9.15
N THR A 22 -13.66 0.54 -9.11
CA THR A 22 -14.37 1.45 -8.21
C THR A 22 -14.14 1.07 -6.76
N SER A 23 -14.32 2.04 -5.83
CA SER A 23 -14.25 1.77 -4.38
C SER A 23 -15.34 0.78 -3.94
N GLY A 24 -15.17 0.20 -2.75
CA GLY A 24 -16.18 -0.70 -2.16
C GLY A 24 -17.50 -0.01 -1.81
N CYS A 25 -17.50 1.32 -1.73
CA CYS A 25 -18.70 2.14 -1.46
C CYS A 25 -19.41 2.62 -2.73
N ALA A 26 -18.94 2.25 -3.94
CA ALA A 26 -19.60 2.63 -5.18
C ALA A 26 -20.88 1.82 -5.39
N GLU A 27 -21.93 2.47 -5.92
CA GLU A 27 -23.20 1.82 -6.25
C GLU A 27 -23.03 0.62 -7.21
N GLN A 28 -22.06 0.73 -8.12
CA GLN A 28 -21.70 -0.35 -9.03
C GLN A 28 -20.22 -0.70 -8.91
N ALA A 29 -19.95 -1.99 -8.71
CA ALA A 29 -18.61 -2.53 -8.73
C ALA A 29 -18.16 -2.67 -10.20
N ILE A 30 -17.25 -1.80 -10.64
CA ILE A 30 -16.65 -1.85 -11.98
C ILE A 30 -15.19 -2.26 -11.82
N VAL A 31 -14.77 -3.22 -12.62
CA VAL A 31 -13.36 -3.64 -12.73
C VAL A 31 -12.95 -3.58 -14.19
N LEU A 32 -11.94 -2.80 -14.49
CA LEU A 32 -11.39 -2.63 -15.83
C LEU A 32 -9.99 -3.17 -15.90
N TYR A 33 -9.68 -3.86 -17.00
CA TYR A 33 -8.37 -4.39 -17.28
C TYR A 33 -7.81 -3.72 -18.53
N GLU A 34 -6.58 -3.24 -18.45
CA GLU A 34 -5.87 -2.62 -19.55
C GLU A 34 -4.51 -3.30 -19.74
N TYR A 35 -4.29 -3.86 -20.93
CA TYR A 35 -3.00 -4.41 -21.29
C TYR A 35 -2.05 -3.29 -21.74
N GLN A 36 -0.80 -3.34 -21.23
CA GLN A 36 0.26 -2.42 -21.63
C GLN A 36 1.60 -3.16 -21.79
N SER A 37 2.32 -2.83 -22.84
CA SER A 37 3.62 -3.44 -23.14
C SER A 37 4.74 -3.02 -22.19
N THR A 38 4.49 -2.02 -21.34
CA THR A 38 5.44 -1.50 -20.35
C THR A 38 4.73 -1.13 -19.04
N ARG A 39 5.51 -0.81 -18.00
CA ARG A 39 4.99 -0.28 -16.72
C ARG A 39 5.24 1.22 -16.56
N LYS A 40 5.20 1.98 -17.65
CA LYS A 40 5.43 3.42 -17.57
C LYS A 40 4.24 4.15 -16.91
N ALA A 41 4.55 5.25 -16.22
CA ALA A 41 3.53 6.08 -15.54
C ALA A 41 2.51 6.67 -16.50
N GLU A 42 2.91 6.96 -17.75
CA GLU A 42 2.07 7.52 -18.81
C GLU A 42 0.79 6.70 -19.08
N HIS A 43 0.82 5.38 -18.84
CA HIS A 43 -0.37 4.54 -19.03
C HIS A 43 -1.46 4.87 -18.03
N ALA A 44 -1.10 5.00 -16.75
CA ALA A 44 -2.05 5.42 -15.71
C ALA A 44 -2.54 6.86 -15.92
N GLU A 45 -1.65 7.77 -16.33
CA GLU A 45 -1.99 9.15 -16.64
C GLU A 45 -3.00 9.26 -17.78
N ASN A 46 -2.76 8.53 -18.87
CA ASN A 46 -3.68 8.50 -20.03
C ASN A 46 -5.04 7.88 -19.69
N PHE A 47 -5.04 6.77 -18.94
CA PHE A 47 -6.28 6.11 -18.52
C PHE A 47 -7.12 6.99 -17.61
N LEU A 48 -6.46 7.70 -16.68
CA LEU A 48 -7.11 8.57 -15.68
C LEU A 48 -7.36 10.00 -16.20
N LYS A 49 -7.15 10.26 -17.49
CA LYS A 49 -7.39 11.56 -18.08
C LYS A 49 -8.84 12.01 -17.86
N GLY A 50 -9.02 13.18 -17.23
CA GLY A 50 -10.32 13.70 -16.86
C GLY A 50 -10.89 13.20 -15.54
N PHE A 51 -10.21 12.24 -14.87
CA PHE A 51 -10.57 11.85 -13.51
C PHE A 51 -10.09 12.89 -12.51
N SER A 52 -10.88 13.10 -11.47
CA SER A 52 -10.55 13.92 -10.30
C SER A 52 -11.07 13.23 -9.05
N GLY A 53 -10.27 13.19 -7.99
CA GLY A 53 -10.67 12.57 -6.73
C GLY A 53 -9.58 11.71 -6.08
N TRP A 54 -9.99 10.75 -5.25
CA TRP A 54 -9.09 9.89 -4.50
C TRP A 54 -8.76 8.61 -5.29
N LEU A 55 -7.47 8.30 -5.40
CA LEU A 55 -6.95 7.10 -6.07
C LEU A 55 -6.17 6.24 -5.07
N HIS A 56 -6.71 5.09 -4.69
CA HIS A 56 -6.03 4.13 -3.84
C HIS A 56 -5.07 3.26 -4.66
N THR A 57 -3.78 3.23 -4.29
CA THR A 57 -2.71 2.60 -5.10
C THR A 57 -1.83 1.65 -4.30
N ASP A 58 -1.06 0.82 -5.01
CA ASP A 58 -0.09 -0.13 -4.44
C ASP A 58 1.28 0.47 -4.08
N GLY A 59 1.44 1.80 -4.16
CA GLY A 59 2.71 2.49 -3.90
C GLY A 59 3.70 2.45 -5.06
N TYR A 60 3.25 2.13 -6.28
CA TYR A 60 4.10 2.28 -7.46
C TYR A 60 4.39 3.77 -7.72
N GLN A 61 5.69 4.14 -7.79
CA GLN A 61 6.13 5.55 -7.92
C GLN A 61 5.57 6.28 -9.14
N GLY A 62 5.14 5.55 -10.17
CA GLY A 62 4.50 6.13 -11.34
C GLY A 62 3.21 6.91 -11.01
N TYR A 63 2.49 6.52 -9.97
CA TYR A 63 1.28 7.23 -9.54
C TYR A 63 1.58 8.57 -8.85
N HIS A 64 2.77 8.76 -8.29
CA HIS A 64 3.17 10.02 -7.65
C HIS A 64 3.41 11.17 -8.64
N LYS A 65 3.39 10.87 -9.95
CA LYS A 65 3.53 11.86 -11.04
C LYS A 65 2.18 12.28 -11.62
N LEU A 66 1.08 11.74 -11.13
CA LEU A 66 -0.27 12.10 -11.57
C LEU A 66 -0.59 13.57 -11.21
N PRO A 67 -1.47 14.22 -11.98
CA PRO A 67 -1.91 15.60 -11.70
C PRO A 67 -2.48 15.76 -10.29
N GLU A 68 -2.35 16.95 -9.70
CA GLU A 68 -2.73 17.23 -8.30
C GLU A 68 -4.22 17.03 -8.00
N ASN A 69 -5.09 17.13 -9.02
CA ASN A 69 -6.51 16.82 -8.88
C ASN A 69 -6.78 15.34 -8.62
N ILE A 70 -5.78 14.46 -8.78
CA ILE A 70 -5.82 13.04 -8.40
C ILE A 70 -5.04 12.86 -7.10
N ARG A 71 -5.79 12.69 -6.02
CA ARG A 71 -5.20 12.52 -4.67
C ARG A 71 -4.85 11.06 -4.44
N VAL A 72 -3.56 10.74 -4.54
CA VAL A 72 -3.06 9.38 -4.31
C VAL A 72 -3.12 9.01 -2.83
N VAL A 73 -3.70 7.86 -2.54
CA VAL A 73 -3.75 7.22 -1.20
C VAL A 73 -2.99 5.90 -1.25
N GLY A 74 -2.18 5.63 -0.25
CA GLY A 74 -1.40 4.41 -0.12
C GLY A 74 -2.25 3.22 0.36
N CYS A 75 -1.69 2.03 0.24
CA CYS A 75 -2.37 0.78 0.60
C CYS A 75 -1.71 0.11 1.81
N TRP A 76 -2.39 0.12 2.96
CA TRP A 76 -1.92 -0.55 4.17
C TRP A 76 -1.73 -2.06 4.02
N ALA A 77 -2.50 -2.72 3.14
CA ALA A 77 -2.30 -4.14 2.84
C ALA A 77 -0.93 -4.42 2.19
N HIS A 78 -0.43 -3.48 1.37
CA HIS A 78 0.92 -3.58 0.81
C HIS A 78 2.00 -3.32 1.86
N ALA A 79 1.80 -2.37 2.75
CA ALA A 79 2.70 -2.12 3.88
C ALA A 79 2.78 -3.36 4.80
N ARG A 80 1.62 -3.93 5.19
CA ARG A 80 1.58 -5.16 6.00
C ARG A 80 2.29 -6.32 5.32
N ARG A 81 2.07 -6.52 4.01
CA ARG A 81 2.74 -7.57 3.24
C ARG A 81 4.25 -7.46 3.28
N LYS A 82 4.82 -6.25 3.32
CA LYS A 82 6.27 -6.08 3.43
C LYS A 82 6.82 -6.60 4.76
N PHE A 83 6.09 -6.41 5.85
CA PHE A 83 6.46 -6.98 7.14
C PHE A 83 6.27 -8.50 7.17
N ASP A 84 5.19 -9.02 6.58
CA ASP A 84 4.98 -10.47 6.45
C ASP A 84 6.10 -11.11 5.61
N GLU A 85 6.45 -10.54 4.45
CA GLU A 85 7.60 -10.98 3.65
C GLU A 85 8.90 -11.02 4.47
N ALA A 86 9.14 -10.02 5.32
CA ALA A 86 10.29 -9.99 6.21
C ALA A 86 10.20 -11.07 7.30
N LEU A 87 9.02 -11.29 7.86
CA LEU A 87 8.76 -12.31 8.87
C LEU A 87 9.04 -13.73 8.33
N GLN A 88 8.61 -14.01 7.10
CA GLN A 88 8.81 -15.29 6.43
C GLN A 88 10.31 -15.61 6.15
N THR A 89 11.19 -14.63 6.21
CA THR A 89 12.65 -14.89 6.10
C THR A 89 13.26 -15.42 7.40
N LEU A 90 12.54 -15.38 8.51
CA LEU A 90 13.01 -15.81 9.82
C LEU A 90 12.58 -17.26 10.12
N PRO A 91 13.43 -18.05 10.81
CA PRO A 91 13.00 -19.31 11.39
C PRO A 91 11.79 -19.12 12.31
N LYS A 92 10.87 -20.10 12.34
CA LYS A 92 9.60 -19.99 13.08
C LYS A 92 9.77 -19.61 14.55
N GLU A 93 10.78 -20.16 15.20
CA GLU A 93 11.11 -19.87 16.61
C GLU A 93 11.60 -18.44 16.85
N LYS A 94 12.03 -17.72 15.80
CA LYS A 94 12.49 -16.32 15.87
C LYS A 94 11.46 -15.32 15.33
N GLN A 95 10.32 -15.79 14.86
CA GLN A 95 9.29 -14.91 14.31
C GLN A 95 8.57 -14.12 15.41
N LYS A 96 8.20 -14.80 16.49
CA LYS A 96 7.54 -14.18 17.64
C LYS A 96 8.45 -13.08 18.22
N ASP A 97 7.87 -11.93 18.50
CA ASP A 97 8.55 -10.76 19.08
C ASP A 97 9.67 -10.15 18.19
N SER A 98 9.80 -10.62 16.94
CA SER A 98 10.73 -10.03 15.99
C SER A 98 10.26 -8.62 15.55
N PRO A 99 11.19 -7.75 15.10
CA PRO A 99 10.79 -6.45 14.54
C PRO A 99 9.78 -6.57 13.39
N ALA A 100 9.85 -7.63 12.59
CA ALA A 100 8.89 -7.87 11.51
C ALA A 100 7.48 -8.19 12.06
N ALA A 101 7.37 -8.98 13.13
CA ALA A 101 6.11 -9.26 13.81
C ALA A 101 5.51 -8.00 14.45
N ILE A 102 6.37 -7.15 15.03
CA ILE A 102 5.92 -5.87 15.60
C ILE A 102 5.32 -4.97 14.51
N GLY A 103 6.00 -4.80 13.38
CA GLY A 103 5.51 -3.99 12.25
C GLY A 103 4.20 -4.54 11.66
N GLU A 104 4.09 -5.88 11.53
CA GLU A 104 2.85 -6.53 11.10
C GLU A 104 1.71 -6.31 12.10
N CYS A 105 2.01 -6.38 13.41
CA CYS A 105 1.05 -6.17 14.49
C CYS A 105 0.45 -4.75 14.44
N TYR A 106 1.26 -3.72 14.22
CA TYR A 106 0.78 -2.36 14.04
C TYR A 106 -0.19 -2.25 12.86
N CYS A 107 0.18 -2.78 11.69
CA CYS A 107 -0.70 -2.78 10.52
C CYS A 107 -2.00 -3.54 10.80
N SER A 108 -1.92 -4.71 11.42
CA SER A 108 -3.09 -5.53 11.76
C SER A 108 -4.02 -4.83 12.77
N ARG A 109 -3.47 -4.02 13.68
CA ARG A 109 -4.26 -3.20 14.60
C ARG A 109 -5.07 -2.15 13.87
N LEU A 110 -4.48 -1.45 12.86
CA LEU A 110 -5.21 -0.48 12.04
C LEU A 110 -6.37 -1.16 11.29
N PHE A 111 -6.16 -2.34 10.70
CA PHE A 111 -7.24 -3.09 10.05
C PHE A 111 -8.38 -3.46 11.00
N LYS A 112 -8.07 -3.86 12.23
CA LYS A 112 -9.10 -4.18 13.25
C LYS A 112 -9.89 -2.95 13.67
N LEU A 113 -9.25 -1.79 13.77
CA LEU A 113 -9.94 -0.54 14.06
C LEU A 113 -10.87 -0.15 12.90
N GLU A 114 -10.39 -0.19 11.66
CA GLU A 114 -11.23 0.07 10.48
C GLU A 114 -12.42 -0.90 10.34
N GLU A 115 -12.21 -2.18 10.67
CA GLU A 115 -13.30 -3.17 10.72
C GLU A 115 -14.36 -2.78 11.76
N ALA A 116 -13.93 -2.33 12.95
CA ALA A 116 -14.84 -1.85 13.99
C ALA A 116 -15.57 -0.56 13.60
N PHE A 117 -15.03 0.23 12.69
CA PHE A 117 -15.63 1.48 12.20
C PHE A 117 -16.48 1.30 10.93
N ALA A 118 -16.62 0.09 10.42
CA ALA A 118 -17.22 -0.17 9.11
C ALA A 118 -18.65 0.38 8.98
N GLU A 119 -19.46 0.29 10.05
CA GLU A 119 -20.85 0.72 10.08
C GLU A 119 -21.06 2.17 10.52
N LEU A 120 -19.99 2.90 10.85
CA LEU A 120 -20.07 4.29 11.27
C LEU A 120 -20.24 5.22 10.06
N THR A 121 -20.88 6.37 10.29
CA THR A 121 -20.91 7.46 9.30
C THR A 121 -19.49 7.97 8.98
N PRO A 122 -19.27 8.63 7.86
CA PRO A 122 -17.96 9.22 7.53
C PRO A 122 -17.42 10.15 8.63
N GLU A 123 -18.29 10.96 9.23
CA GLU A 123 -17.96 11.90 10.29
C GLU A 123 -17.55 11.19 11.59
N GLU A 124 -18.34 10.22 12.04
CA GLU A 124 -18.05 9.40 13.21
C GLU A 124 -16.76 8.59 13.01
N ARG A 125 -16.56 8.04 11.80
CA ARG A 125 -15.33 7.32 11.45
C ARG A 125 -14.11 8.23 11.52
N TYR A 126 -14.23 9.47 11.02
CA TYR A 126 -13.14 10.45 11.10
C TYR A 126 -12.75 10.74 12.56
N GLU A 127 -13.75 10.97 13.43
CA GLU A 127 -13.50 11.20 14.86
C GLU A 127 -12.84 9.99 15.53
N LYS A 128 -13.32 8.76 15.22
CA LYS A 128 -12.74 7.52 15.75
C LYS A 128 -11.31 7.28 15.25
N ARG A 129 -10.99 7.63 14.02
CA ARG A 129 -9.62 7.59 13.51
C ARG A 129 -8.70 8.54 14.29
N LEU A 130 -9.14 9.76 14.53
CA LEU A 130 -8.36 10.71 15.34
C LEU A 130 -8.15 10.23 16.77
N GLU A 131 -9.16 9.62 17.37
CA GLU A 131 -9.11 9.12 18.75
C GLU A 131 -8.26 7.84 18.88
N GLN A 132 -8.43 6.86 17.99
CA GLN A 132 -7.92 5.51 18.18
C GLN A 132 -6.80 5.11 17.19
N GLU A 133 -6.84 5.56 15.94
CA GLU A 133 -5.80 5.23 14.96
C GLU A 133 -4.61 6.17 15.01
N LYS A 134 -4.85 7.46 15.19
CA LYS A 134 -3.75 8.43 15.25
C LYS A 134 -2.68 8.06 16.29
N PRO A 135 -3.00 7.65 17.52
CA PRO A 135 -1.99 7.18 18.48
C PRO A 135 -1.21 5.95 18.00
N VAL A 136 -1.89 5.03 17.26
CA VAL A 136 -1.24 3.85 16.69
C VAL A 136 -0.29 4.26 15.56
N LEU A 137 -0.71 5.20 14.71
CA LEU A 137 0.12 5.74 13.63
C LEU A 137 1.34 6.48 14.19
N ASP A 138 1.17 7.32 15.19
CA ASP A 138 2.26 8.06 15.82
C ASP A 138 3.30 7.10 16.45
N ALA A 139 2.83 6.05 17.13
CA ALA A 139 3.71 5.02 17.71
C ALA A 139 4.43 4.20 16.61
N LEU A 140 3.72 3.83 15.53
CA LEU A 140 4.31 3.12 14.40
C LEU A 140 5.39 3.96 13.71
N LEU A 141 5.12 5.25 13.47
CA LEU A 141 6.09 6.15 12.85
C LEU A 141 7.35 6.30 13.71
N SER A 142 7.18 6.51 15.01
CA SER A 142 8.30 6.60 15.95
C SER A 142 9.15 5.33 15.94
N TRP A 143 8.49 4.17 16.04
CA TRP A 143 9.14 2.87 15.99
C TRP A 143 9.85 2.63 14.65
N ALA A 144 9.23 2.99 13.52
CA ALA A 144 9.83 2.81 12.19
C ALA A 144 11.11 3.65 12.01
N ASN A 145 11.12 4.89 12.50
CA ASN A 145 12.31 5.75 12.49
C ASN A 145 13.46 5.16 13.34
N GLU A 146 13.14 4.63 14.52
CA GLU A 146 14.12 3.90 15.33
C GLU A 146 14.69 2.68 14.60
N MET A 147 13.81 1.88 13.98
CA MET A 147 14.21 0.66 13.28
C MET A 147 15.01 0.95 11.99
N GLN A 148 14.80 2.10 11.35
CA GLN A 148 15.54 2.49 10.16
C GLN A 148 17.05 2.52 10.40
N VAL A 149 17.49 3.04 11.55
CA VAL A 149 18.93 3.12 11.90
C VAL A 149 19.50 1.80 12.42
N LYS A 150 18.63 0.91 12.92
CA LYS A 150 19.02 -0.38 13.50
C LYS A 150 19.02 -1.52 12.47
N THR A 151 18.53 -1.29 11.24
CA THR A 151 18.26 -2.35 10.27
C THR A 151 19.08 -2.16 9.00
N ALA A 152 19.72 -3.21 8.52
CA ALA A 152 20.47 -3.15 7.27
C ALA A 152 19.54 -2.82 6.09
N PRO A 153 19.79 -1.76 5.29
CA PRO A 153 18.85 -1.25 4.27
C PRO A 153 18.43 -2.29 3.22
N LYS A 154 19.33 -3.22 2.87
CA LYS A 154 19.08 -4.27 1.86
C LYS A 154 18.44 -5.54 2.43
N SER A 155 18.29 -5.66 3.75
CA SER A 155 17.57 -6.78 4.37
C SER A 155 16.07 -6.74 4.05
N ALA A 156 15.36 -7.86 4.24
CA ALA A 156 13.91 -7.88 4.07
C ALA A 156 13.22 -6.88 5.00
N MET A 157 13.66 -6.81 6.26
CA MET A 157 13.18 -5.84 7.24
C MET A 157 13.50 -4.39 6.85
N GLY A 158 14.73 -4.11 6.39
CA GLY A 158 15.12 -2.78 5.93
C GLY A 158 14.27 -2.29 4.76
N ARG A 159 13.93 -3.18 3.82
CA ARG A 159 13.01 -2.86 2.72
C ARG A 159 11.58 -2.60 3.19
N ALA A 160 11.11 -3.32 4.21
CA ALA A 160 9.78 -3.09 4.80
C ALA A 160 9.69 -1.71 5.46
N ILE A 161 10.69 -1.34 6.27
CA ILE A 161 10.79 -0.02 6.90
C ILE A 161 10.90 1.09 5.85
N HIS A 162 11.78 0.91 4.86
CA HIS A 162 11.94 1.89 3.78
C HIS A 162 10.62 2.13 3.04
N TYR A 163 9.90 1.06 2.67
CA TYR A 163 8.59 1.16 2.02
C TYR A 163 7.59 1.92 2.91
N LEU A 164 7.50 1.57 4.19
CA LEU A 164 6.58 2.22 5.12
C LEU A 164 6.84 3.73 5.21
N LEU A 165 8.10 4.13 5.41
CA LEU A 165 8.48 5.54 5.55
C LEU A 165 8.32 6.32 4.24
N GLU A 166 8.69 5.73 3.10
CA GLU A 166 8.51 6.35 1.78
C GLU A 166 7.02 6.56 1.45
N GLN A 167 6.18 5.57 1.80
CA GLN A 167 4.74 5.64 1.53
C GLN A 167 3.95 6.36 2.63
N TRP A 168 4.59 6.75 3.74
CA TRP A 168 3.90 7.36 4.88
C TRP A 168 2.98 8.53 4.53
N PRO A 169 3.40 9.52 3.69
CA PRO A 169 2.54 10.64 3.32
C PRO A 169 1.28 10.24 2.55
N TYR A 170 1.27 9.06 1.95
CA TYR A 170 0.13 8.51 1.21
C TYR A 170 -0.72 7.58 2.06
N LEU A 171 -0.08 6.79 2.94
CA LEU A 171 -0.75 5.85 3.85
C LEU A 171 -1.64 6.56 4.87
N THR A 172 -1.33 7.81 5.23
CA THR A 172 -2.05 8.58 6.25
C THR A 172 -3.05 9.58 5.68
N ARG A 173 -3.44 9.43 4.40
CA ARG A 173 -4.40 10.32 3.71
C ARG A 173 -5.85 9.83 3.73
N TYR A 174 -6.20 8.83 4.48
CA TYR A 174 -7.55 8.25 4.53
C TYR A 174 -8.41 8.82 5.65
#